data_d8de5e57ac0e203b22726244d5c405e3
#
_entry.id   d8de5e57ac0e203b22726244d5c405e3
#
_cell.length_a   1.000
_cell.length_b   1.000
_cell.length_c   1.000
_cell.angle_alpha   90.00
_cell.angle_beta   90.00
_cell.angle_gamma   90.00
#
_symmetry.space_group_name_H-M   'P 1'
#
loop_
_entity.id
_entity.type
_entity.pdbx_description
1 polymer ?
#
loop_
_entity_poly.entity_id
_entity_poly.type
_entity_poly.pdbx_seq_one_letter_code
_entity_poly.pdbx_strand_id
1 'polypeptide(L)'
;MLFGTAVVSGGMLIWPLVNRLSAGGAAQVSALEAVQLMNRRDAVVLDVRENAEFAAGHIPNARNIPVGEFDKRARELEKLKSRPIIVTGLSGARAAKVIAALKKIGVAEVVALRGGLNGWAEASLPVEK
;
A
#
# COMPACT_ATOMS: atom_id res chain seq x y z
N MET A 1 18.60 26.67 0.38
CA MET A 1 18.23 26.27 0.55
C MET A 1 17.94 25.64 1.11
N LEU A 2 18.07 25.74 1.36
CA LEU A 2 17.66 25.05 1.92
C LEU A 2 16.66 24.57 1.83
N PHE A 3 16.44 24.55 0.86
CA PHE A 3 15.43 24.16 0.60
C PHE A 3 15.44 22.96 -0.02
N GLY A 4 16.45 22.34 -0.87
CA GLY A 4 16.43 21.06 -1.43
C GLY A 4 16.03 20.04 -0.42
N THR A 5 16.58 20.20 0.70
CA THR A 5 16.24 19.40 1.86
C THR A 5 14.78 19.59 2.25
N ALA A 6 14.30 20.80 2.13
CA ALA A 6 12.93 21.09 2.46
C ALA A 6 11.97 20.36 1.50
N VAL A 7 12.37 20.19 0.26
CA VAL A 7 11.55 19.47 -0.70
C VAL A 7 11.38 18.02 -0.28
N VAL A 8 12.43 17.40 0.19
CA VAL A 8 12.35 16.04 0.70
C VAL A 8 11.41 15.98 1.89
N SER A 9 11.50 16.98 2.74
CA SER A 9 10.64 17.07 3.90
C SER A 9 9.16 17.19 3.50
N GLY A 10 8.88 17.75 2.34
CA GLY A 10 7.52 17.88 1.87
C GLY A 10 6.80 16.55 1.83
N GLY A 11 7.49 15.51 1.39
CA GLY A 11 6.88 14.19 1.37
C GLY A 11 6.57 13.68 2.76
N MET A 12 7.42 14.00 3.71
CA MET A 12 7.22 13.57 5.08
C MET A 12 6.08 14.29 5.75
N LEU A 13 5.83 15.54 5.36
CA LEU A 13 4.74 16.30 5.93
C LEU A 13 3.38 15.73 5.52
N ILE A 14 3.31 15.09 4.36
CA ILE A 14 2.08 14.48 3.90
C ILE A 14 1.66 13.30 4.78
N TRP A 15 2.63 12.55 5.28
CA TRP A 15 2.35 11.38 6.08
C TRP A 15 1.50 11.64 7.32
N PRO A 16 1.82 12.63 8.13
CA PRO A 16 1.00 12.90 9.31
C PRO A 16 -0.43 13.27 8.96
N LEU A 17 -0.64 13.96 7.85
CA LEU A 17 -1.97 14.34 7.44
C LEU A 17 -2.78 13.14 6.99
N VAL A 18 -2.15 12.27 6.23
CA VAL A 18 -2.80 11.06 5.73
C VAL A 18 -3.10 10.11 6.88
N ASN A 19 -2.20 9.99 7.84
CA ASN A 19 -2.40 9.14 8.99
C ASN A 19 -3.69 9.40 9.74
N ARG A 20 -4.11 10.65 9.81
CA ARG A 20 -5.31 10.98 10.56
C ARG A 20 -6.57 10.44 9.92
N LEU A 21 -6.50 10.06 8.66
CA LEU A 21 -7.66 9.56 7.93
C LEU A 21 -7.79 8.07 7.99
N SER A 22 -6.90 7.43 8.70
CA SER A 22 -6.84 5.98 8.70
C SER A 22 -7.76 5.36 9.72
N ALA A 23 -8.69 4.54 9.24
CA ALA A 23 -9.41 3.61 10.09
C ALA A 23 -8.51 2.37 10.19
N GLY A 24 -8.41 1.77 11.35
CA GLY A 24 -7.58 0.59 11.49
C GLY A 24 -6.09 0.84 11.65
N GLY A 25 -5.70 2.10 11.83
CA GLY A 25 -4.34 2.43 12.21
C GLY A 25 -3.33 2.56 11.09
N ALA A 26 -3.77 2.60 9.84
CA ALA A 26 -2.87 2.83 8.71
C ALA A 26 -3.27 4.08 7.96
N ALA A 27 -2.28 4.79 7.43
CA ALA A 27 -2.53 5.92 6.57
C ALA A 27 -3.20 5.45 5.28
N GLN A 28 -4.07 6.29 4.74
CA GLN A 28 -4.65 6.03 3.43
C GLN A 28 -4.02 6.97 2.41
N VAL A 29 -3.77 6.46 1.22
CA VAL A 29 -3.23 7.27 0.14
C VAL A 29 -4.13 7.15 -1.08
N SER A 30 -4.14 8.23 -1.88
CA SER A 30 -4.86 8.21 -3.14
C SER A 30 -4.05 7.43 -4.17
N ALA A 31 -4.67 7.15 -5.33
CA ALA A 31 -3.97 6.46 -6.41
C ALA A 31 -2.74 7.24 -6.84
N LEU A 32 -2.85 8.55 -6.96
CA LEU A 32 -1.70 9.36 -7.38
C LEU A 32 -0.60 9.38 -6.34
N GLU A 33 -0.97 9.45 -5.06
CA GLU A 33 0.02 9.38 -3.99
C GLU A 33 0.73 8.03 -4.00
N ALA A 34 -0.02 6.96 -4.29
CA ALA A 34 0.57 5.63 -4.38
C ALA A 34 1.61 5.57 -5.50
N VAL A 35 1.30 6.17 -6.66
CA VAL A 35 2.26 6.22 -7.76
C VAL A 35 3.54 6.95 -7.33
N GLN A 36 3.40 8.04 -6.59
CA GLN A 36 4.57 8.76 -6.10
C GLN A 36 5.41 7.91 -5.18
N LEU A 37 4.77 7.16 -4.30
CA LEU A 37 5.50 6.27 -3.41
C LEU A 37 6.23 5.18 -4.19
N MET A 38 5.58 4.63 -5.20
CA MET A 38 6.19 3.59 -6.03
C MET A 38 7.39 4.13 -6.78
N ASN A 39 7.29 5.36 -7.29
CA ASN A 39 8.36 5.94 -8.09
C ASN A 39 9.51 6.51 -7.25
N ARG A 40 9.21 7.09 -6.11
CA ARG A 40 10.22 7.78 -5.30
C ARG A 40 10.80 6.94 -4.19
N ARG A 41 10.02 6.00 -3.67
CA ARG A 41 10.41 5.24 -2.51
C ARG A 41 10.36 3.74 -2.73
N ASP A 42 10.15 3.36 -3.97
CA ASP A 42 10.17 1.95 -4.35
C ASP A 42 9.12 1.13 -3.59
N ALA A 43 7.95 1.73 -3.39
CA ALA A 43 6.88 1.08 -2.65
C ALA A 43 6.39 -0.17 -3.37
N VAL A 44 5.99 -1.16 -2.59
CA VAL A 44 5.45 -2.42 -3.09
C VAL A 44 3.94 -2.40 -2.90
N VAL A 45 3.19 -2.78 -3.94
CA VAL A 45 1.74 -2.92 -3.82
C VAL A 45 1.44 -4.36 -3.45
N LEU A 46 0.68 -4.53 -2.37
CA LEU A 46 0.24 -5.83 -1.91
C LEU A 46 -1.26 -5.94 -2.09
N ASP A 47 -1.67 -6.84 -2.98
CA ASP A 47 -3.08 -7.09 -3.27
C ASP A 47 -3.51 -8.34 -2.50
N VAL A 48 -4.45 -8.16 -1.58
CA VAL A 48 -4.88 -9.25 -0.72
C VAL A 48 -6.22 -9.85 -1.12
N ARG A 49 -6.65 -9.56 -2.36
CA ARG A 49 -7.85 -10.18 -2.92
C ARG A 49 -7.55 -11.62 -3.31
N GLU A 50 -8.62 -12.36 -3.64
CA GLU A 50 -8.45 -13.73 -4.09
C GLU A 50 -7.69 -13.80 -5.40
N ASN A 51 -7.04 -14.94 -5.64
CA ASN A 51 -6.25 -15.14 -6.86
C ASN A 51 -7.04 -14.87 -8.13
N ALA A 52 -8.29 -15.29 -8.16
CA ALA A 52 -9.13 -15.12 -9.35
C ALA A 52 -9.40 -13.65 -9.62
N GLU A 53 -9.62 -12.87 -8.57
CA GLU A 53 -9.84 -11.44 -8.70
C GLU A 53 -8.59 -10.74 -9.19
N PHE A 54 -7.46 -11.13 -8.64
CA PHE A 54 -6.18 -10.57 -9.04
C PHE A 54 -5.91 -10.86 -10.52
N ALA A 55 -6.16 -12.08 -10.94
CA ALA A 55 -5.95 -12.48 -12.34
C ALA A 55 -6.86 -11.73 -13.30
N ALA A 56 -8.03 -11.32 -12.84
CA ALA A 56 -8.97 -10.58 -13.67
C ALA A 56 -8.56 -9.14 -13.90
N GLY A 57 -7.69 -8.60 -13.07
CA GLY A 57 -7.17 -7.25 -13.23
C GLY A 57 -6.55 -6.78 -11.94
N HIS A 58 -5.36 -6.18 -12.02
CA HIS A 58 -4.64 -5.71 -10.84
C HIS A 58 -3.68 -4.58 -11.20
N ILE A 59 -3.17 -3.93 -10.18
CA ILE A 59 -2.18 -2.87 -10.35
C ILE A 59 -0.88 -3.49 -10.85
N PRO A 60 -0.25 -2.91 -11.87
CA PRO A 60 0.99 -3.48 -12.42
C PRO A 60 2.06 -3.68 -11.34
N ASN A 61 2.70 -4.83 -11.39
CA ASN A 61 3.76 -5.24 -10.47
C ASN A 61 3.29 -5.50 -9.03
N ALA A 62 2.00 -5.54 -8.80
CA ALA A 62 1.48 -5.85 -7.47
C ALA A 62 1.77 -7.32 -7.13
N ARG A 63 2.00 -7.57 -5.85
CA ARG A 63 2.12 -8.93 -5.34
C ARG A 63 0.78 -9.36 -4.81
N ASN A 64 0.39 -10.58 -5.10
CA ASN A 64 -0.89 -11.10 -4.63
C ASN A 64 -0.67 -12.12 -3.51
N ILE A 65 -1.17 -11.79 -2.34
CA ILE A 65 -1.23 -12.73 -1.22
C ILE A 65 -2.63 -12.63 -0.67
N PRO A 66 -3.53 -13.56 -1.02
CA PRO A 66 -4.90 -13.51 -0.52
C PRO A 66 -4.95 -13.48 0.99
N VAL A 67 -5.92 -12.76 1.53
CA VAL A 67 -6.02 -12.57 2.98
C VAL A 67 -6.06 -13.91 3.73
N GLY A 68 -6.69 -14.92 3.15
CA GLY A 68 -6.77 -16.25 3.79
C GLY A 68 -5.44 -16.98 3.87
N GLU A 69 -4.47 -16.58 3.05
CA GLU A 69 -3.14 -17.18 3.04
C GLU A 69 -2.10 -16.29 3.71
N PHE A 70 -2.51 -15.12 4.17
CA PHE A 70 -1.56 -14.12 4.62
C PHE A 70 -0.66 -14.62 5.74
N ASP A 71 -1.24 -15.29 6.74
CA ASP A 71 -0.46 -15.77 7.87
C ASP A 71 0.63 -16.74 7.45
N LYS A 72 0.35 -17.57 6.45
CA LYS A 72 1.32 -18.53 5.95
C LYS A 72 2.40 -17.91 5.09
N ARG A 73 2.05 -16.82 4.41
CA ARG A 73 2.94 -16.25 3.39
C ARG A 73 3.56 -14.93 3.79
N ALA A 74 3.29 -14.44 4.99
CA ALA A 74 3.82 -13.16 5.44
C ALA A 74 5.34 -13.09 5.36
N ARG A 75 6.02 -14.22 5.49
CA ARG A 75 7.47 -14.27 5.39
C ARG A 75 8.00 -13.77 4.06
N GLU A 76 7.20 -13.92 3.01
CA GLU A 76 7.62 -13.47 1.69
C GLU A 76 7.86 -11.97 1.67
N LEU A 77 7.30 -11.26 2.64
CA LEU A 77 7.40 -9.81 2.71
C LEU A 77 8.53 -9.31 3.60
N GLU A 78 9.17 -10.19 4.35
CA GLU A 78 10.25 -9.76 5.25
C GLU A 78 11.38 -9.07 4.53
N LYS A 79 11.74 -9.55 3.37
CA LYS A 79 12.84 -8.94 2.62
C LYS A 79 12.44 -7.61 2.00
N LEU A 80 11.16 -7.28 2.04
CA LEU A 80 10.65 -6.03 1.50
C LEU A 80 10.31 -5.03 2.59
N LYS A 81 10.58 -5.35 3.83
CA LYS A 81 10.12 -4.54 4.96
C LYS A 81 10.74 -3.15 5.05
N SER A 82 11.84 -2.91 4.35
CA SER A 82 12.45 -1.59 4.32
C SER A 82 11.77 -0.66 3.31
N ARG A 83 10.87 -1.19 2.50
CA ARG A 83 10.14 -0.42 1.49
C ARG A 83 8.70 -0.18 1.97
N PRO A 84 8.09 0.94 1.60
CA PRO A 84 6.68 1.13 1.94
C PRO A 84 5.84 0.04 1.28
N ILE A 85 4.82 -0.45 1.98
CA ILE A 85 3.89 -1.41 1.41
C ILE A 85 2.53 -0.76 1.32
N ILE A 86 1.96 -0.78 0.12
CA ILE A 86 0.64 -0.23 -0.17
C ILE A 86 -0.33 -1.39 -0.26
N VAL A 87 -1.24 -1.49 0.70
CA VAL A 87 -2.21 -2.60 0.75
C VAL A 87 -3.46 -2.22 -0.01
N THR A 88 -3.93 -3.11 -0.87
CA THR A 88 -5.18 -2.94 -1.58
C THR A 88 -5.99 -4.22 -1.55
N GLY A 89 -7.31 -4.10 -1.68
CA GLY A 89 -8.19 -5.25 -1.78
C GLY A 89 -9.06 -5.52 -0.57
N LEU A 90 -8.85 -4.81 0.52
CA LEU A 90 -9.64 -5.00 1.73
C LEU A 90 -10.00 -3.66 2.33
N SER A 91 -11.01 -3.69 3.19
CA SER A 91 -11.40 -2.52 3.96
C SER A 91 -11.84 -2.97 5.35
N GLY A 92 -11.98 -2.00 6.26
CA GLY A 92 -12.47 -2.29 7.61
C GLY A 92 -11.56 -3.19 8.41
N ALA A 93 -12.16 -4.12 9.17
CA ALA A 93 -11.42 -4.96 10.11
C ALA A 93 -10.40 -5.88 9.44
N ARG A 94 -10.70 -6.33 8.22
CA ARG A 94 -9.76 -7.20 7.51
C ARG A 94 -8.50 -6.47 7.12
N ALA A 95 -8.65 -5.23 6.66
CA ALA A 95 -7.50 -4.40 6.32
C ALA A 95 -6.66 -4.14 7.57
N ALA A 96 -7.31 -3.84 8.68
CA ALA A 96 -6.61 -3.59 9.93
C ALA A 96 -5.78 -4.79 10.36
N LYS A 97 -6.32 -5.99 10.18
CA LYS A 97 -5.61 -7.22 10.56
C LYS A 97 -4.35 -7.41 9.73
N VAL A 98 -4.45 -7.21 8.42
CA VAL A 98 -3.30 -7.34 7.52
C VAL A 98 -2.25 -6.29 7.86
N ILE A 99 -2.68 -5.06 8.07
CA ILE A 99 -1.79 -3.95 8.39
C ILE A 99 -1.05 -4.22 9.70
N ALA A 100 -1.78 -4.70 10.72
CA ALA A 100 -1.16 -5.02 12.00
C ALA A 100 -0.11 -6.12 11.85
N ALA A 101 -0.42 -7.14 11.02
CA ALA A 101 0.51 -8.24 10.80
C ALA A 101 1.77 -7.74 10.08
N LEU A 102 1.63 -6.83 9.12
CA LEU A 102 2.78 -6.26 8.42
C LEU A 102 3.66 -5.48 9.37
N LYS A 103 3.06 -4.70 10.25
CA LYS A 103 3.83 -3.94 11.24
C LYS A 103 4.57 -4.89 12.19
N LYS A 104 3.93 -6.00 12.52
CA LYS A 104 4.52 -6.97 13.44
C LYS A 104 5.77 -7.62 12.86
N ILE A 105 5.83 -7.83 11.56
CA ILE A 105 7.03 -8.40 10.94
C ILE A 105 8.09 -7.36 10.63
N GLY A 106 7.82 -6.10 10.97
CA GLY A 106 8.83 -5.06 10.88
C GLY A 106 8.75 -4.16 9.66
N VAL A 107 7.64 -4.18 8.92
CA VAL A 107 7.48 -3.28 7.80
C VAL A 107 7.44 -1.85 8.31
N ALA A 108 8.33 -1.01 7.80
CA ALA A 108 8.50 0.34 8.32
C ALA A 108 7.31 1.24 8.04
N GLU A 109 6.75 1.12 6.85
CA GLU A 109 5.62 1.96 6.45
C GLU A 109 4.57 1.13 5.74
N VAL A 110 3.35 1.17 6.26
CA VAL A 110 2.22 0.47 5.65
C VAL A 110 1.13 1.50 5.40
N VAL A 111 0.64 1.56 4.19
CA VAL A 111 -0.46 2.45 3.83
C VAL A 111 -1.53 1.65 3.10
N ALA A 112 -2.74 2.16 3.12
CA ALA A 112 -3.86 1.53 2.41
C ALA A 112 -4.23 2.38 1.21
N LEU A 113 -4.51 1.73 0.09
CA LEU A 113 -4.92 2.44 -1.12
C LEU A 113 -6.41 2.80 -1.01
N ARG A 114 -6.68 4.10 -1.03
CA ARG A 114 -8.07 4.58 -0.98
C ARG A 114 -8.80 4.19 -2.26
N GLY A 115 -9.96 3.58 -2.09
CA GLY A 115 -10.75 3.15 -3.24
C GLY A 115 -10.27 1.90 -3.93
N GLY A 116 -9.16 1.33 -3.49
CA GLY A 116 -8.64 0.10 -4.06
C GLY A 116 -8.42 0.18 -5.56
N LEU A 117 -8.64 -0.93 -6.25
CA LEU A 117 -8.45 -0.97 -7.70
C LEU A 117 -9.41 -0.04 -8.43
N ASN A 118 -10.63 0.14 -7.91
CA ASN A 118 -11.58 1.05 -8.53
C ASN A 118 -11.06 2.49 -8.51
N GLY A 119 -10.53 2.93 -7.37
CA GLY A 119 -9.94 4.26 -7.28
C GLY A 119 -8.74 4.43 -8.20
N TRP A 120 -7.96 3.36 -8.34
CA TRP A 120 -6.82 3.36 -9.25
C TRP A 120 -7.28 3.55 -10.69
N ALA A 121 -8.30 2.79 -11.10
CA ALA A 121 -8.82 2.88 -12.46
C ALA A 121 -9.50 4.22 -12.73
N GLU A 122 -10.18 4.78 -11.73
CA GLU A 122 -10.82 6.08 -11.88
C GLU A 122 -9.78 7.19 -12.07
N ALA A 123 -8.57 6.99 -11.61
CA ALA A 123 -7.49 7.94 -11.83
C ALA A 123 -6.83 7.72 -13.19
N SER A 124 -7.40 6.87 -14.03
CA SER A 124 -6.91 6.56 -15.37
C SER A 124 -5.53 5.92 -15.38
N LEU A 125 -5.25 5.16 -14.34
CA LEU A 125 -3.98 4.46 -14.24
C LEU A 125 -4.10 3.04 -14.81
N PRO A 126 -3.01 2.49 -15.34
CA PRO A 126 -3.09 1.19 -16.02
C PRO A 126 -3.38 0.03 -15.08
N VAL A 127 -4.09 -0.95 -15.61
CA VAL A 127 -4.40 -2.20 -14.91
C VAL A 127 -3.92 -3.32 -15.82
N GLU A 128 -3.27 -4.32 -15.23
CA GLU A 128 -2.82 -5.48 -16.02
C GLU A 128 -3.51 -6.75 -15.55
N LYS A 129 -3.43 -7.77 -16.36
CA LYS A 129 -4.02 -9.06 -16.05
C LYS A 129 -2.98 -10.15 -15.95
#